data_b8a54a7bfa35958228a711c36227b5ec
#
_entry.id   b8a54a7bfa35958228a711c36227b5ec
#
_cell.length_a   1.000
_cell.length_b   1.000
_cell.length_c   1.000
_cell.angle_alpha   90.00
_cell.angle_beta   90.00
_cell.angle_gamma   90.00
#
_symmetry.space_group_name_H-M   'P 1'
#
loop_
_entity.id
_entity.type
_entity.pdbx_description
1 polymer ?
#
loop_
_entity_poly.entity_id
_entity_poly.type
_entity_poly.pdbx_seq_one_letter_code
_entity_poly.pdbx_strand_id
1 'polypeptide(L)'
;MNNKKIVFFIGTLGNGGAERVVSILTRKYITMGLPVEIVLYYDEEPFYDIHPDVKITYIERETKSKKLLKNVRWLRRYLIQNADVVVSFLAQFNMIALAAAFGTKIPVIVADRNDPRHMPKQGPVRIARNWLYRLADTVVVQTQHNKEYFSKSLQKKCEIIYNPVDLQEQKGMALRTDKKRRIVSAARLMKQKNQLMLIDAFAQIKKNFPDYTLTIYGEGPFREALEKRIEELELGDSVSLPGKVQNVFDCIADADLFVLSSNFEGMPNALIEAMCLGLPVISTKVSGATDLIEHGKNGLLTDVGNTQQMIECMGQMLADAQLRSSCAHNALEINERLQVDRIVGQWLECFKK
;
A
#
# COMPACT_ATOMS: atom_id res chain seq x y z
N MET A 1 -14.78 -18.72 17.22
CA MET A 1 -14.71 -17.32 16.75
C MET A 1 -16.05 -16.76 16.23
N ASN A 2 -17.06 -17.58 16.08
CA ASN A 2 -18.27 -17.26 15.30
C ASN A 2 -19.16 -16.10 15.81
N ASN A 3 -18.76 -15.38 16.86
CA ASN A 3 -19.62 -14.29 17.38
C ASN A 3 -18.80 -13.05 17.86
N LYS A 4 -17.49 -12.98 17.61
CA LYS A 4 -16.69 -11.81 18.01
C LYS A 4 -16.93 -10.65 17.05
N LYS A 5 -17.40 -9.53 17.58
CA LYS A 5 -17.60 -8.29 16.82
C LYS A 5 -16.27 -7.56 16.62
N ILE A 6 -15.88 -7.44 15.37
CA ILE A 6 -14.64 -6.80 14.95
C ILE A 6 -14.92 -5.35 14.57
N VAL A 7 -14.24 -4.41 15.22
CA VAL A 7 -14.32 -2.98 14.87
C VAL A 7 -13.02 -2.55 14.19
N PHE A 8 -13.11 -2.17 12.92
CA PHE A 8 -12.04 -1.53 12.20
C PHE A 8 -12.05 -0.02 12.47
N PHE A 9 -10.89 0.54 12.81
CA PHE A 9 -10.74 1.98 13.05
C PHE A 9 -9.67 2.57 12.16
N ILE A 10 -10.04 3.58 11.36
CA ILE A 10 -9.16 4.28 10.43
C ILE A 10 -9.62 5.73 10.26
N GLY A 11 -8.79 6.60 9.65
CA GLY A 11 -9.12 8.00 9.43
C GLY A 11 -10.25 8.22 8.45
N THR A 12 -10.07 7.71 7.26
CA THR A 12 -11.01 7.77 6.12
C THR A 12 -10.97 6.44 5.37
N LEU A 13 -11.84 6.27 4.39
CA LEU A 13 -11.73 5.22 3.36
C LEU A 13 -11.44 5.82 1.98
N GLY A 14 -10.55 6.82 1.95
CA GLY A 14 -10.10 7.45 0.71
C GLY A 14 -9.25 6.52 -0.15
N ASN A 15 -8.62 7.08 -1.20
CA ASN A 15 -7.82 6.33 -2.15
C ASN A 15 -6.41 6.03 -1.61
N GLY A 16 -6.30 5.15 -0.62
CA GLY A 16 -5.03 4.73 -0.02
C GLY A 16 -4.89 3.22 0.06
N GLY A 17 -3.65 2.75 0.27
CA GLY A 17 -3.38 1.32 0.37
C GLY A 17 -3.91 0.67 1.65
N ALA A 18 -3.93 1.41 2.76
CA ALA A 18 -4.49 0.93 4.02
C ALA A 18 -6.02 0.79 3.93
N GLU A 19 -6.64 1.78 3.30
CA GLU A 19 -8.08 1.88 3.06
C GLU A 19 -8.58 0.74 2.17
N ARG A 20 -7.82 0.42 1.12
CA ARG A 20 -8.09 -0.74 0.26
C ARG A 20 -8.03 -2.06 1.04
N VAL A 21 -7.04 -2.22 1.91
CA VAL A 21 -6.92 -3.42 2.75
C VAL A 21 -8.12 -3.56 3.68
N VAL A 22 -8.58 -2.46 4.30
CA VAL A 22 -9.79 -2.48 5.14
C VAL A 22 -11.01 -2.91 4.33
N SER A 23 -11.20 -2.37 3.11
CA SER A 23 -12.30 -2.74 2.22
C SER A 23 -12.29 -4.25 1.89
N ILE A 24 -11.13 -4.82 1.52
CA ILE A 24 -10.98 -6.23 1.20
C ILE A 24 -11.25 -7.12 2.43
N LEU A 25 -10.64 -6.80 3.58
CA LEU A 25 -10.79 -7.59 4.80
C LEU A 25 -12.23 -7.59 5.30
N THR A 26 -12.88 -6.42 5.35
CA THR A 26 -14.25 -6.30 5.85
C THR A 26 -15.23 -7.04 4.95
N ARG A 27 -15.09 -6.94 3.63
CA ARG A 27 -15.87 -7.70 2.65
C ARG A 27 -15.73 -9.20 2.92
N LYS A 28 -14.51 -9.69 3.07
CA LYS A 28 -14.25 -11.12 3.29
C LYS A 28 -14.80 -11.60 4.64
N TYR A 29 -14.65 -10.81 5.70
CA TYR A 29 -15.17 -11.21 7.01
C TYR A 29 -16.71 -11.29 7.02
N ILE A 30 -17.41 -10.35 6.39
CA ILE A 30 -18.87 -10.43 6.23
C ILE A 30 -19.27 -11.69 5.46
N THR A 31 -18.58 -12.03 4.37
CA THR A 31 -18.88 -13.27 3.62
C THR A 31 -18.61 -14.55 4.43
N MET A 32 -17.75 -14.46 5.46
CA MET A 32 -17.50 -15.54 6.42
C MET A 32 -18.50 -15.57 7.59
N GLY A 33 -19.48 -14.65 7.60
CA GLY A 33 -20.47 -14.53 8.67
C GLY A 33 -19.96 -13.90 9.96
N LEU A 34 -18.81 -13.17 9.90
CA LEU A 34 -18.27 -12.47 11.06
C LEU A 34 -18.87 -11.06 11.16
N PRO A 35 -19.35 -10.64 12.34
CA PRO A 35 -19.90 -9.31 12.53
C PRO A 35 -18.76 -8.26 12.50
N VAL A 36 -18.82 -7.36 11.53
CA VAL A 36 -17.79 -6.33 11.29
C VAL A 36 -18.44 -4.95 11.22
N GLU A 37 -17.80 -3.99 11.86
CA GLU A 37 -18.13 -2.57 11.75
C GLU A 37 -16.86 -1.75 11.42
N ILE A 38 -17.05 -0.61 10.74
CA ILE A 38 -15.98 0.36 10.47
C ILE A 38 -16.31 1.66 11.23
N VAL A 39 -15.33 2.16 11.95
CA VAL A 39 -15.36 3.49 12.57
C VAL A 39 -14.36 4.38 11.85
N LEU A 40 -14.83 5.44 11.23
CA LEU A 40 -14.03 6.46 10.56
C LEU A 40 -13.85 7.66 11.48
N TYR A 41 -12.63 8.20 11.51
CA TYR A 41 -12.37 9.40 12.32
C TYR A 41 -12.97 10.65 11.69
N TYR A 42 -12.77 10.83 10.36
CA TYR A 42 -13.27 11.97 9.60
C TYR A 42 -14.59 11.64 8.89
N ASP A 43 -15.36 12.69 8.59
CA ASP A 43 -16.62 12.59 7.85
C ASP A 43 -16.36 12.73 6.33
N GLU A 44 -15.82 11.67 5.74
CA GLU A 44 -15.55 11.59 4.30
C GLU A 44 -16.15 10.32 3.71
N GLU A 45 -16.77 10.41 2.54
CA GLU A 45 -17.35 9.26 1.87
C GLU A 45 -16.28 8.29 1.37
N PRO A 46 -16.55 6.96 1.44
CA PRO A 46 -15.61 5.94 0.98
C PRO A 46 -15.31 6.04 -0.51
N PHE A 47 -14.05 5.85 -0.87
CA PHE A 47 -13.63 5.72 -2.27
C PHE A 47 -13.79 4.28 -2.80
N TYR A 48 -13.50 3.29 -1.95
CA TYR A 48 -13.66 1.86 -2.28
C TYR A 48 -15.05 1.37 -1.92
N ASP A 49 -15.56 0.41 -2.70
CA ASP A 49 -16.83 -0.25 -2.42
C ASP A 49 -16.75 -1.04 -1.10
N ILE A 50 -17.61 -0.69 -0.18
CA ILE A 50 -17.77 -1.38 1.09
C ILE A 50 -19.03 -2.25 1.01
N HIS A 51 -18.95 -3.50 1.49
CA HIS A 51 -20.10 -4.39 1.49
C HIS A 51 -21.28 -3.75 2.26
N PRO A 52 -22.51 -3.77 1.73
CA PRO A 52 -23.65 -3.05 2.30
C PRO A 52 -24.00 -3.45 3.73
N ASP A 53 -23.66 -4.68 4.15
CA ASP A 53 -23.89 -5.16 5.51
C ASP A 53 -22.83 -4.64 6.51
N VAL A 54 -21.78 -3.96 6.06
CA VAL A 54 -20.79 -3.33 6.94
C VAL A 54 -21.31 -1.99 7.42
N LYS A 55 -21.61 -1.89 8.70
CA LYS A 55 -21.99 -0.61 9.31
C LYS A 55 -20.76 0.33 9.38
N ILE A 56 -20.92 1.56 8.85
CA ILE A 56 -19.93 2.62 8.95
C ILE A 56 -20.44 3.68 9.94
N THR A 57 -19.55 4.09 10.85
CA THR A 57 -19.84 5.15 11.83
C THR A 57 -18.73 6.21 11.77
N TYR A 58 -19.11 7.49 11.75
CA TYR A 58 -18.18 8.61 11.60
C TYR A 58 -18.05 9.38 12.92
N ILE A 59 -16.86 9.46 13.51
CA ILE A 59 -16.65 10.11 14.81
C ILE A 59 -16.96 11.61 14.75
N GLU A 60 -16.48 12.32 13.71
CA GLU A 60 -16.75 13.76 13.60
C GLU A 60 -18.25 14.08 13.41
N ARG A 61 -19.00 13.23 12.69
CA ARG A 61 -20.45 13.33 12.52
C ARG A 61 -21.19 13.15 13.85
N GLU A 62 -20.82 12.10 14.59
CA GLU A 62 -21.42 11.78 15.90
C GLU A 62 -21.08 12.79 17.00
N THR A 63 -19.83 13.22 17.04
CA THR A 63 -19.37 14.12 18.10
C THR A 63 -19.64 15.60 17.78
N LYS A 64 -19.86 15.93 16.49
CA LYS A 64 -19.89 17.30 15.96
C LYS A 64 -18.68 18.12 16.43
N SER A 65 -17.48 17.50 16.45
CA SER A 65 -16.29 18.10 17.05
C SER A 65 -14.99 17.57 16.43
N LYS A 66 -14.05 18.50 16.25
CA LYS A 66 -12.65 18.19 15.87
C LYS A 66 -11.73 18.05 17.10
N LYS A 67 -12.24 18.19 18.33
CA LYS A 67 -11.44 18.11 19.56
C LYS A 67 -11.06 16.66 19.88
N LEU A 68 -9.76 16.36 19.85
CA LEU A 68 -9.21 15.02 20.04
C LEU A 68 -9.74 14.32 21.31
N LEU A 69 -9.71 14.99 22.46
CA LEU A 69 -10.17 14.40 23.73
C LEU A 69 -11.65 14.01 23.71
N LYS A 70 -12.50 14.81 23.04
CA LYS A 70 -13.93 14.49 22.90
C LYS A 70 -14.09 13.24 22.04
N ASN A 71 -13.36 13.17 20.92
CA ASN A 71 -13.40 12.06 19.98
C ASN A 71 -12.85 10.75 20.62
N VAL A 72 -11.76 10.82 21.38
CA VAL A 72 -11.22 9.67 22.14
C VAL A 72 -12.22 9.16 23.18
N ARG A 73 -12.89 10.06 23.92
CA ARG A 73 -13.91 9.66 24.90
C ARG A 73 -15.12 9.00 24.23
N TRP A 74 -15.55 9.54 23.09
CA TRP A 74 -16.63 8.95 22.30
C TRP A 74 -16.23 7.56 21.81
N LEU A 75 -15.05 7.44 21.18
CA LEU A 75 -14.52 6.17 20.69
C LEU A 75 -14.44 5.13 21.82
N ARG A 76 -13.94 5.52 23.00
CA ARG A 76 -13.90 4.62 24.15
C ARG A 76 -15.27 4.05 24.51
N ARG A 77 -16.30 4.89 24.58
CA ARG A 77 -17.67 4.44 24.91
C ARG A 77 -18.20 3.50 23.81
N TYR A 78 -17.96 3.87 22.57
CA TYR A 78 -18.37 3.06 21.43
C TYR A 78 -17.72 1.66 21.45
N LEU A 79 -16.42 1.60 21.67
CA LEU A 79 -15.68 0.33 21.71
C LEU A 79 -16.16 -0.57 22.85
N ILE A 80 -16.35 -0.02 24.06
CA ILE A 80 -16.87 -0.80 25.21
C ILE A 80 -18.23 -1.44 24.92
N GLN A 81 -19.08 -0.77 24.14
CA GLN A 81 -20.42 -1.25 23.82
C GLN A 81 -20.48 -2.18 22.61
N ASN A 82 -19.53 -2.03 21.68
CA ASN A 82 -19.67 -2.59 20.34
C ASN A 82 -18.49 -3.44 19.86
N ALA A 83 -17.38 -3.56 20.59
CA ALA A 83 -16.20 -4.26 20.11
C ALA A 83 -15.77 -5.40 21.03
N ASP A 84 -15.57 -6.58 20.45
CA ASP A 84 -14.83 -7.67 21.08
C ASP A 84 -13.34 -7.62 20.72
N VAL A 85 -12.99 -6.98 19.59
CA VAL A 85 -11.62 -6.71 19.15
C VAL A 85 -11.59 -5.45 18.28
N VAL A 86 -10.52 -4.67 18.40
CA VAL A 86 -10.30 -3.47 17.58
C VAL A 86 -9.09 -3.68 16.67
N VAL A 87 -9.27 -3.39 15.38
CA VAL A 87 -8.20 -3.37 14.38
C VAL A 87 -8.03 -1.94 13.88
N SER A 88 -6.93 -1.29 14.24
CA SER A 88 -6.68 0.09 13.87
C SER A 88 -5.59 0.21 12.81
N PHE A 89 -5.74 1.14 11.88
CA PHE A 89 -4.81 1.36 10.77
C PHE A 89 -4.23 2.77 10.80
N LEU A 90 -2.94 2.87 10.44
CA LEU A 90 -2.12 4.08 10.41
C LEU A 90 -1.74 4.63 11.79
N ALA A 91 -0.46 4.99 11.94
CA ALA A 91 0.16 5.29 13.23
C ALA A 91 -0.62 6.30 14.11
N GLN A 92 -1.17 7.36 13.51
CA GLN A 92 -1.92 8.37 14.26
C GLN A 92 -3.24 7.82 14.84
N PHE A 93 -3.96 7.00 14.08
CA PHE A 93 -5.22 6.38 14.53
C PHE A 93 -4.95 5.21 15.45
N ASN A 94 -3.85 4.48 15.24
CA ASN A 94 -3.39 3.44 16.15
C ASN A 94 -3.18 4.00 17.57
N MET A 95 -2.52 5.17 17.69
CA MET A 95 -2.35 5.83 18.99
C MET A 95 -3.69 6.25 19.63
N ILE A 96 -4.64 6.72 18.82
CA ILE A 96 -5.99 7.07 19.28
C ILE A 96 -6.75 5.83 19.76
N ALA A 97 -6.71 4.74 19.02
CA ALA A 97 -7.35 3.47 19.41
C ALA A 97 -6.79 2.93 20.73
N LEU A 98 -5.46 2.92 20.90
CA LEU A 98 -4.80 2.49 22.12
C LEU A 98 -5.17 3.37 23.30
N ALA A 99 -5.24 4.70 23.12
CA ALA A 99 -5.68 5.61 24.18
C ALA A 99 -7.16 5.40 24.54
N ALA A 100 -8.03 5.16 23.56
CA ALA A 100 -9.46 4.90 23.78
C ALA A 100 -9.69 3.56 24.49
N ALA A 101 -8.96 2.51 24.15
CA ALA A 101 -9.09 1.19 24.75
C ALA A 101 -8.31 1.01 26.07
N PHE A 102 -7.47 1.98 26.44
CA PHE A 102 -6.63 1.88 27.65
C PHE A 102 -7.45 1.53 28.90
N GLY A 103 -7.03 0.49 29.64
CA GLY A 103 -7.71 -0.01 30.85
C GLY A 103 -9.04 -0.73 30.56
N THR A 104 -9.37 -1.06 29.31
CA THR A 104 -10.44 -1.99 28.97
C THR A 104 -9.85 -3.40 28.79
N LYS A 105 -10.72 -4.40 28.61
CA LYS A 105 -10.33 -5.78 28.27
C LYS A 105 -10.41 -6.05 26.76
N ILE A 106 -10.60 -5.01 25.94
CA ILE A 106 -10.77 -5.14 24.49
C ILE A 106 -9.38 -5.25 23.85
N PRO A 107 -9.04 -6.35 23.17
CA PRO A 107 -7.78 -6.47 22.46
C PRO A 107 -7.67 -5.44 21.35
N VAL A 108 -6.49 -4.81 21.22
CA VAL A 108 -6.20 -3.82 20.18
C VAL A 108 -5.07 -4.31 19.30
N ILE A 109 -5.38 -4.51 18.03
CA ILE A 109 -4.42 -4.82 16.98
C ILE A 109 -4.16 -3.53 16.22
N VAL A 110 -2.91 -3.11 16.17
CA VAL A 110 -2.50 -1.92 15.42
C VAL A 110 -1.76 -2.30 14.15
N ALA A 111 -2.16 -1.72 13.03
CA ALA A 111 -1.54 -1.93 11.74
C ALA A 111 -0.70 -0.71 11.32
N ASP A 112 0.61 -0.87 11.27
CA ASP A 112 1.51 0.14 10.72
C ASP A 112 1.75 -0.13 9.24
N ARG A 113 1.23 0.77 8.37
CA ARG A 113 1.14 0.58 6.92
C ARG A 113 2.12 1.44 6.13
N ASN A 114 3.06 2.07 6.83
CA ASN A 114 4.13 2.89 6.25
C ASN A 114 5.49 2.41 6.76
N ASP A 115 6.56 2.94 6.18
CA ASP A 115 7.88 2.74 6.78
C ASP A 115 7.96 3.49 8.12
N PRO A 116 8.11 2.79 9.24
CA PRO A 116 8.10 3.38 10.58
C PRO A 116 9.31 4.29 10.86
N ARG A 117 10.35 4.26 10.03
CA ARG A 117 11.51 5.16 10.09
C ARG A 117 11.16 6.55 9.57
N HIS A 118 10.27 6.62 8.58
CA HIS A 118 9.91 7.84 7.89
C HIS A 118 8.57 8.42 8.35
N MET A 119 7.65 7.56 8.82
CA MET A 119 6.33 7.97 9.24
C MET A 119 6.01 7.55 10.69
N PRO A 120 5.36 8.39 11.49
CA PRO A 120 5.07 9.83 11.27
C PRO A 120 6.32 10.68 11.05
N LYS A 121 6.20 11.77 10.27
CA LYS A 121 7.37 12.63 9.94
C LYS A 121 8.06 13.21 11.17
N GLN A 122 7.28 13.55 12.21
CA GLN A 122 7.79 14.18 13.44
C GLN A 122 8.45 13.14 14.36
N GLY A 123 9.72 13.35 14.70
CA GLY A 123 10.49 12.47 15.59
C GLY A 123 9.83 12.21 16.94
N PRO A 124 9.37 13.24 17.69
CA PRO A 124 8.67 13.05 18.96
C PRO A 124 7.40 12.18 18.83
N VAL A 125 6.67 12.30 17.73
CA VAL A 125 5.47 11.48 17.49
C VAL A 125 5.86 10.01 17.25
N ARG A 126 6.98 9.74 16.58
CA ARG A 126 7.50 8.37 16.43
C ARG A 126 7.88 7.75 17.77
N ILE A 127 8.49 8.53 18.67
CA ILE A 127 8.82 8.08 20.03
C ILE A 127 7.53 7.75 20.79
N ALA A 128 6.54 8.65 20.80
CA ALA A 128 5.26 8.44 21.44
C ALA A 128 4.53 7.21 20.90
N ARG A 129 4.54 7.01 19.56
CA ARG A 129 4.00 5.81 18.93
C ARG A 129 4.67 4.54 19.48
N ASN A 130 6.00 4.49 19.52
CA ASN A 130 6.72 3.31 19.97
C ASN A 130 6.43 2.97 21.45
N TRP A 131 6.17 3.99 22.27
CA TRP A 131 5.73 3.78 23.64
C TRP A 131 4.31 3.24 23.71
N LEU A 132 3.37 3.85 23.00
CA LEU A 132 1.96 3.44 22.99
C LEU A 132 1.77 2.05 22.39
N TYR A 133 2.55 1.67 21.39
CA TYR A 133 2.46 0.32 20.77
C TYR A 133 2.78 -0.82 21.75
N ARG A 134 3.42 -0.53 22.89
CA ARG A 134 3.58 -1.53 23.97
C ARG A 134 2.24 -1.94 24.59
N LEU A 135 1.21 -1.08 24.49
CA LEU A 135 -0.15 -1.37 24.94
C LEU A 135 -0.95 -2.22 23.96
N ALA A 136 -0.50 -2.33 22.71
CA ALA A 136 -1.15 -3.18 21.71
C ALA A 136 -0.98 -4.67 22.05
N ASP A 137 -1.97 -5.47 21.75
CA ASP A 137 -1.88 -6.94 21.84
C ASP A 137 -1.05 -7.47 20.67
N THR A 138 -1.28 -6.96 19.47
CA THR A 138 -0.50 -7.29 18.27
C THR A 138 -0.20 -6.02 17.47
N VAL A 139 1.01 -5.95 16.91
CA VAL A 139 1.44 -4.92 15.97
C VAL A 139 1.64 -5.55 14.61
N VAL A 140 0.75 -5.27 13.66
CA VAL A 140 0.88 -5.76 12.30
C VAL A 140 1.75 -4.80 11.50
N VAL A 141 2.82 -5.32 10.94
CA VAL A 141 3.74 -4.62 10.04
C VAL A 141 3.75 -5.29 8.68
N GLN A 142 4.26 -4.60 7.65
CA GLN A 142 4.19 -5.13 6.28
C GLN A 142 5.44 -5.88 5.85
N THR A 143 6.58 -5.68 6.51
CA THR A 143 7.87 -6.23 6.08
C THR A 143 8.75 -6.58 7.27
N GLN A 144 9.73 -7.47 7.05
CA GLN A 144 10.75 -7.78 8.03
C GLN A 144 11.56 -6.53 8.41
N HIS A 145 11.89 -5.69 7.42
CA HIS A 145 12.57 -4.42 7.63
C HIS A 145 11.80 -3.47 8.57
N ASN A 146 10.47 -3.40 8.43
CA ASN A 146 9.62 -2.61 9.32
C ASN A 146 9.58 -3.19 10.74
N LYS A 147 9.55 -4.52 10.89
CA LYS A 147 9.61 -5.20 12.19
C LYS A 147 10.91 -4.91 12.93
N GLU A 148 12.03 -4.91 12.22
CA GLU A 148 13.36 -4.65 12.78
C GLU A 148 13.58 -3.23 13.31
N TYR A 149 12.77 -2.28 12.86
CA TYR A 149 12.79 -0.92 13.39
C TYR A 149 12.41 -0.85 14.87
N PHE A 150 11.52 -1.71 15.33
CA PHE A 150 11.01 -1.69 16.68
C PHE A 150 11.98 -2.35 17.67
N SER A 151 11.86 -2.01 18.96
CA SER A 151 12.65 -2.63 20.02
C SER A 151 12.39 -4.14 20.09
N LYS A 152 13.37 -4.93 20.56
CA LYS A 152 13.26 -6.39 20.69
C LYS A 152 12.00 -6.84 21.45
N SER A 153 11.59 -6.09 22.49
CA SER A 153 10.35 -6.37 23.23
C SER A 153 9.10 -6.17 22.38
N LEU A 154 9.08 -5.13 21.54
CA LEU A 154 7.96 -4.85 20.65
C LEU A 154 7.94 -5.79 19.45
N GLN A 155 9.10 -6.18 18.92
CA GLN A 155 9.22 -7.17 17.86
C GLN A 155 8.54 -8.52 18.18
N LYS A 156 8.47 -8.89 19.47
CA LYS A 156 7.74 -10.11 19.91
C LYS A 156 6.21 -10.01 19.70
N LYS A 157 5.69 -8.80 19.64
CA LYS A 157 4.27 -8.53 19.33
C LYS A 157 4.03 -8.25 17.84
N CYS A 158 5.11 -8.14 17.03
CA CYS A 158 4.99 -7.82 15.63
C CYS A 158 4.70 -9.08 14.80
N GLU A 159 3.62 -9.01 14.02
CA GLU A 159 3.28 -9.96 12.97
C GLU A 159 3.49 -9.32 11.60
N ILE A 160 4.09 -10.06 10.67
CA ILE A 160 4.29 -9.58 9.30
C ILE A 160 3.11 -10.08 8.47
N ILE A 161 2.25 -9.15 8.06
CA ILE A 161 1.09 -9.45 7.22
C ILE A 161 1.11 -8.51 6.01
N TYR A 162 1.27 -9.07 4.84
CA TYR A 162 1.29 -8.38 3.56
C TYR A 162 -0.10 -7.82 3.20
N ASN A 163 -0.15 -6.97 2.16
CA ASN A 163 -1.42 -6.53 1.60
C ASN A 163 -2.07 -7.68 0.83
N PRO A 164 -3.36 -7.95 1.03
CA PRO A 164 -4.09 -8.90 0.20
C PRO A 164 -4.26 -8.34 -1.21
N VAL A 165 -4.25 -9.21 -2.20
CA VAL A 165 -4.61 -8.88 -3.58
C VAL A 165 -5.87 -9.64 -3.94
N ASP A 166 -6.90 -8.92 -4.36
CA ASP A 166 -8.12 -9.53 -4.87
C ASP A 166 -7.94 -9.86 -6.36
N LEU A 167 -7.58 -11.12 -6.62
CA LEU A 167 -7.42 -11.62 -7.99
C LEU A 167 -8.74 -11.71 -8.76
N GLN A 168 -9.90 -11.54 -8.09
CA GLN A 168 -11.19 -11.50 -8.79
C GLN A 168 -11.32 -10.21 -9.61
N GLU A 169 -10.68 -9.13 -9.18
CA GLU A 169 -10.55 -7.91 -9.97
C GLU A 169 -9.74 -8.14 -11.27
N GLN A 170 -8.98 -9.25 -11.37
CA GLN A 170 -8.20 -9.64 -12.54
C GLN A 170 -8.92 -10.64 -13.48
N LYS A 171 -10.10 -11.15 -13.10
CA LYS A 171 -10.82 -12.16 -13.92
C LYS A 171 -11.14 -11.60 -15.30
N GLY A 172 -10.49 -12.18 -16.31
CA GLY A 172 -10.61 -11.78 -17.71
C GLY A 172 -9.43 -10.97 -18.26
N MET A 173 -8.48 -10.58 -17.41
CA MET A 173 -7.23 -9.97 -17.87
C MET A 173 -6.22 -11.06 -18.20
N ALA A 174 -6.29 -11.61 -19.40
CA ALA A 174 -5.14 -12.27 -19.99
C ALA A 174 -4.05 -11.20 -20.21
N LEU A 175 -2.80 -11.53 -19.89
CA LEU A 175 -1.65 -10.75 -20.39
C LEU A 175 -1.92 -10.46 -21.86
N ARG A 176 -2.11 -9.19 -22.21
CA ARG A 176 -2.32 -8.83 -23.59
C ARG A 176 -1.03 -9.14 -24.35
N THR A 177 -1.14 -9.95 -25.38
CA THR A 177 -0.02 -10.32 -26.24
C THR A 177 0.45 -9.12 -27.08
N ASP A 178 -0.43 -8.16 -27.32
CA ASP A 178 -0.15 -6.93 -28.08
C ASP A 178 0.45 -5.86 -27.16
N LYS A 179 1.71 -6.05 -26.80
CA LYS A 179 2.46 -5.09 -25.99
C LYS A 179 2.74 -3.82 -26.80
N LYS A 180 2.54 -2.66 -26.17
CA LYS A 180 2.52 -1.36 -26.84
C LYS A 180 3.83 -0.58 -26.72
N ARG A 181 4.96 -1.23 -26.43
CA ARG A 181 6.24 -0.56 -26.13
C ARG A 181 6.06 0.55 -25.09
N ARG A 182 5.41 0.18 -24.00
CA ARG A 182 5.02 1.10 -22.95
C ARG A 182 5.63 0.74 -21.60
N ILE A 183 6.30 1.72 -21.01
CA ILE A 183 6.76 1.68 -19.62
C ILE A 183 5.72 2.39 -18.77
N VAL A 184 5.36 1.79 -17.62
CA VAL A 184 4.32 2.35 -16.76
C VAL A 184 4.80 2.48 -15.32
N SER A 185 4.26 3.48 -14.63
CA SER A 185 4.35 3.66 -13.19
C SER A 185 2.98 4.08 -12.67
N ALA A 186 2.64 3.67 -11.44
CA ALA A 186 1.38 4.06 -10.81
C ALA A 186 1.61 4.41 -9.34
N ALA A 187 1.49 5.68 -8.98
CA ALA A 187 1.65 6.18 -7.62
C ALA A 187 1.13 7.62 -7.49
N ARG A 188 0.84 8.06 -6.25
CA ARG A 188 0.56 9.46 -6.00
C ARG A 188 1.73 10.33 -6.43
N LEU A 189 1.46 11.48 -7.08
CA LEU A 189 2.50 12.42 -7.53
C LEU A 189 3.03 13.23 -6.34
N MET A 190 4.04 12.66 -5.66
CA MET A 190 4.62 13.19 -4.42
C MET A 190 6.14 13.01 -4.43
N LYS A 191 6.86 13.89 -3.72
CA LYS A 191 8.32 13.81 -3.56
C LYS A 191 8.81 12.41 -3.10
N GLN A 192 8.01 11.70 -2.28
CA GLN A 192 8.28 10.34 -1.83
C GLN A 192 8.44 9.36 -2.98
N LYS A 193 7.64 9.52 -4.05
CA LYS A 193 7.57 8.58 -5.17
C LYS A 193 8.65 8.82 -6.23
N ASN A 194 9.36 9.95 -6.15
CA ASN A 194 10.53 10.30 -6.95
C ASN A 194 10.37 10.06 -8.47
N GLN A 195 9.20 10.44 -9.01
CA GLN A 195 8.91 10.29 -10.45
C GLN A 195 9.82 11.17 -11.32
N LEU A 196 10.44 12.24 -10.76
CA LEU A 196 11.45 13.02 -11.48
C LEU A 196 12.61 12.13 -11.90
N MET A 197 13.14 11.30 -10.98
CA MET A 197 14.22 10.35 -11.30
C MET A 197 13.80 9.36 -12.42
N LEU A 198 12.54 8.92 -12.43
CA LEU A 198 12.02 8.04 -13.49
C LEU A 198 11.97 8.75 -14.85
N ILE A 199 11.51 10.00 -14.88
CA ILE A 199 11.48 10.83 -16.10
C ILE A 199 12.90 11.07 -16.60
N ASP A 200 13.85 11.40 -15.72
CA ASP A 200 15.27 11.59 -16.09
C ASP A 200 15.89 10.30 -16.65
N ALA A 201 15.61 9.16 -16.03
CA ALA A 201 16.07 7.86 -16.53
C ALA A 201 15.44 7.55 -17.91
N PHE A 202 14.15 7.79 -18.07
CA PHE A 202 13.45 7.56 -19.32
C PHE A 202 13.98 8.42 -20.46
N ALA A 203 14.38 9.68 -20.20
CA ALA A 203 15.00 10.54 -21.19
C ALA A 203 16.27 9.93 -21.81
N GLN A 204 17.06 9.17 -21.04
CA GLN A 204 18.23 8.46 -21.56
C GLN A 204 17.84 7.17 -22.29
N ILE A 205 16.84 6.46 -21.77
CA ILE A 205 16.30 5.24 -22.40
C ILE A 205 15.73 5.55 -23.78
N LYS A 206 15.02 6.65 -23.93
CA LYS A 206 14.41 7.09 -25.19
C LYS A 206 15.41 7.22 -26.34
N LYS A 207 16.69 7.53 -26.07
CA LYS A 207 17.75 7.63 -27.09
C LYS A 207 18.03 6.30 -27.77
N ASN A 208 17.97 5.18 -27.03
CA ASN A 208 18.25 3.84 -27.53
C ASN A 208 16.99 3.06 -27.90
N PHE A 209 15.86 3.46 -27.34
CA PHE A 209 14.54 2.84 -27.51
C PHE A 209 13.50 3.90 -27.90
N PRO A 210 13.61 4.51 -29.10
CA PRO A 210 12.81 5.67 -29.49
C PRO A 210 11.30 5.41 -29.58
N ASP A 211 10.87 4.16 -29.75
CA ASP A 211 9.47 3.80 -29.86
C ASP A 211 8.77 3.62 -28.51
N TYR A 212 9.51 3.60 -27.40
CA TYR A 212 8.92 3.46 -26.08
C TYR A 212 8.30 4.76 -25.56
N THR A 213 7.21 4.62 -24.82
CA THR A 213 6.55 5.70 -24.11
C THR A 213 6.54 5.42 -22.61
N LEU A 214 6.45 6.46 -21.79
CA LEU A 214 6.29 6.38 -20.33
C LEU A 214 4.91 6.93 -19.92
N THR A 215 4.14 6.14 -19.21
CA THR A 215 2.86 6.58 -18.63
C THR A 215 2.95 6.51 -17.09
N ILE A 216 2.71 7.63 -16.43
CA ILE A 216 2.71 7.71 -14.96
C ILE A 216 1.30 8.02 -14.49
N TYR A 217 0.62 7.00 -13.93
CA TYR A 217 -0.72 7.12 -13.38
C TYR A 217 -0.67 7.68 -11.96
N GLY A 218 -1.53 8.62 -11.67
CA GLY A 218 -1.70 9.20 -10.33
C GLY A 218 -1.95 10.70 -10.34
N GLU A 219 -2.26 11.21 -9.17
CA GLU A 219 -2.44 12.63 -8.89
C GLU A 219 -1.67 13.05 -7.63
N GLY A 220 -1.38 14.35 -7.51
CA GLY A 220 -0.75 14.88 -6.31
C GLY A 220 -0.03 16.20 -6.52
N PRO A 221 0.48 16.78 -5.43
CA PRO A 221 1.06 18.13 -5.44
C PRO A 221 2.34 18.28 -6.27
N PHE A 222 2.91 17.17 -6.76
CA PHE A 222 4.11 17.20 -7.61
C PHE A 222 3.80 17.21 -9.12
N ARG A 223 2.52 17.24 -9.55
CA ARG A 223 2.13 17.25 -10.96
C ARG A 223 2.84 18.35 -11.75
N GLU A 224 2.74 19.57 -11.31
CA GLU A 224 3.34 20.73 -11.97
C GLU A 224 4.86 20.59 -12.15
N ALA A 225 5.56 20.09 -11.12
CA ALA A 225 7.00 19.84 -11.20
C ALA A 225 7.36 18.74 -12.22
N LEU A 226 6.51 17.72 -12.38
CA LEU A 226 6.72 16.66 -13.37
C LEU A 226 6.44 17.16 -14.78
N GLU A 227 5.37 17.92 -14.99
CA GLU A 227 5.00 18.53 -16.28
C GLU A 227 6.13 19.46 -16.75
N LYS A 228 6.64 20.33 -15.86
CA LYS A 228 7.78 21.19 -16.15
C LYS A 228 9.02 20.39 -16.55
N ARG A 229 9.30 19.26 -15.85
CA ARG A 229 10.46 18.42 -16.18
C ARG A 229 10.33 17.71 -17.52
N ILE A 230 9.10 17.27 -17.87
CA ILE A 230 8.78 16.70 -19.19
C ILE A 230 9.04 17.72 -20.31
N GLU A 231 8.62 18.97 -20.09
CA GLU A 231 8.85 20.09 -21.04
C GLU A 231 10.35 20.41 -21.18
N GLU A 232 11.08 20.56 -20.08
CA GLU A 232 12.54 20.81 -20.06
C GLU A 232 13.34 19.74 -20.82
N LEU A 233 12.86 18.50 -20.85
CA LEU A 233 13.49 17.38 -21.53
C LEU A 233 12.92 17.09 -22.92
N GLU A 234 11.98 17.92 -23.41
CA GLU A 234 11.31 17.77 -24.70
C GLU A 234 10.64 16.39 -24.88
N LEU A 235 10.01 15.88 -23.80
CA LEU A 235 9.40 14.54 -23.76
C LEU A 235 7.86 14.55 -23.92
N GLY A 236 7.24 15.67 -24.29
CA GLY A 236 5.78 15.84 -24.33
C GLY A 236 5.04 14.76 -25.12
N ASP A 237 5.60 14.30 -26.24
CA ASP A 237 5.02 13.25 -27.09
C ASP A 237 5.27 11.82 -26.57
N SER A 238 6.10 11.66 -25.54
CA SER A 238 6.59 10.35 -25.09
C SER A 238 6.29 10.04 -23.65
N VAL A 239 5.96 11.05 -22.83
CA VAL A 239 5.60 10.91 -21.41
C VAL A 239 4.21 11.45 -21.17
N SER A 240 3.34 10.67 -20.54
CA SER A 240 1.98 11.08 -20.24
C SER A 240 1.65 10.95 -18.74
N LEU A 241 0.88 11.91 -18.23
CA LEU A 241 0.36 11.96 -16.85
C LEU A 241 -1.18 11.95 -16.89
N PRO A 242 -1.83 10.80 -17.17
CA PRO A 242 -3.29 10.74 -17.42
C PRO A 242 -4.13 10.99 -16.16
N GLY A 243 -3.50 11.12 -14.99
CA GLY A 243 -4.20 11.36 -13.76
C GLY A 243 -4.50 10.08 -12.95
N LYS A 244 -5.42 10.22 -12.00
CA LYS A 244 -5.83 9.15 -11.10
C LYS A 244 -6.75 8.17 -11.84
N VAL A 245 -6.53 6.88 -11.61
CA VAL A 245 -7.35 5.78 -12.15
C VAL A 245 -8.01 4.99 -11.03
N GLN A 246 -9.17 4.43 -11.29
CA GLN A 246 -9.88 3.58 -10.33
C GLN A 246 -9.29 2.17 -10.28
N ASN A 247 -9.01 1.60 -11.44
CA ASN A 247 -8.43 0.26 -11.56
C ASN A 247 -7.05 0.34 -12.20
N VAL A 248 -6.02 0.14 -11.41
CA VAL A 248 -4.62 0.14 -11.87
C VAL A 248 -4.34 -1.06 -12.77
N PHE A 249 -4.93 -2.23 -12.48
CA PHE A 249 -4.73 -3.44 -13.27
C PHE A 249 -5.06 -3.23 -14.76
N ASP A 250 -6.23 -2.64 -15.05
CA ASP A 250 -6.66 -2.36 -16.42
C ASP A 250 -5.69 -1.44 -17.17
N CYS A 251 -5.13 -0.48 -16.44
CA CYS A 251 -4.28 0.56 -16.99
C CYS A 251 -2.87 0.08 -17.32
N ILE A 252 -2.37 -0.95 -16.61
CA ILE A 252 -0.99 -1.42 -16.75
C ILE A 252 -0.88 -2.76 -17.48
N ALA A 253 -1.97 -3.49 -17.71
CA ALA A 253 -1.97 -4.87 -18.23
C ALA A 253 -1.28 -5.04 -19.59
N ASP A 254 -1.27 -4.01 -20.44
CA ASP A 254 -0.65 -4.01 -21.77
C ASP A 254 0.78 -3.42 -21.80
N ALA A 255 1.35 -3.13 -20.63
CA ALA A 255 2.70 -2.58 -20.52
C ALA A 255 3.79 -3.65 -20.75
N ASP A 256 4.95 -3.22 -21.21
CA ASP A 256 6.16 -4.05 -21.32
C ASP A 256 6.97 -4.07 -20.03
N LEU A 257 6.87 -3.01 -19.24
CA LEU A 257 7.66 -2.81 -18.04
C LEU A 257 6.93 -1.93 -17.04
N PHE A 258 6.91 -2.34 -15.78
CA PHE A 258 6.48 -1.51 -14.66
C PHE A 258 7.69 -1.01 -13.86
N VAL A 259 7.72 0.27 -13.51
CA VAL A 259 8.82 0.88 -12.75
C VAL A 259 8.30 1.60 -11.52
N LEU A 260 8.91 1.30 -10.35
CA LEU A 260 8.70 2.00 -9.10
C LEU A 260 10.00 2.71 -8.67
N SER A 261 9.97 4.06 -8.61
CA SER A 261 11.14 4.91 -8.33
C SER A 261 11.17 5.49 -6.92
N SER A 262 10.35 4.97 -5.99
CA SER A 262 10.11 5.57 -4.68
C SER A 262 11.37 5.71 -3.82
N ASN A 263 11.40 6.75 -2.97
CA ASN A 263 12.45 6.94 -1.96
C ASN A 263 12.22 6.08 -0.71
N PHE A 264 10.97 5.83 -0.34
CA PHE A 264 10.58 4.93 0.75
C PHE A 264 9.14 4.47 0.58
N GLU A 265 8.86 3.24 1.01
CA GLU A 265 7.53 2.61 1.01
C GLU A 265 7.34 1.76 2.27
N GLY A 266 6.07 1.48 2.61
CA GLY A 266 5.75 0.33 3.43
C GLY A 266 5.65 -0.91 2.53
N MET A 267 4.50 -1.07 1.87
CA MET A 267 4.25 -2.11 0.86
C MET A 267 3.61 -1.46 -0.38
N PRO A 268 4.30 -1.41 -1.53
CA PRO A 268 3.82 -0.72 -2.71
C PRO A 268 2.78 -1.54 -3.48
N ASN A 269 1.49 -1.23 -3.33
CA ASN A 269 0.40 -1.98 -3.98
C ASN A 269 0.54 -2.04 -5.50
N ALA A 270 0.89 -0.94 -6.15
CA ALA A 270 1.02 -0.92 -7.61
C ALA A 270 2.12 -1.85 -8.13
N LEU A 271 3.22 -2.03 -7.36
CA LEU A 271 4.25 -3.03 -7.67
C LEU A 271 3.68 -4.45 -7.55
N ILE A 272 2.93 -4.72 -6.47
CA ILE A 272 2.25 -6.00 -6.28
C ILE A 272 1.30 -6.27 -7.43
N GLU A 273 0.49 -5.29 -7.80
CA GLU A 273 -0.47 -5.40 -8.92
C GLU A 273 0.23 -5.72 -10.24
N ALA A 274 1.35 -5.07 -10.52
CA ALA A 274 2.16 -5.35 -11.70
C ALA A 274 2.73 -6.78 -11.68
N MET A 275 3.28 -7.22 -10.54
CA MET A 275 3.79 -8.59 -10.38
C MET A 275 2.68 -9.63 -10.51
N CYS A 276 1.49 -9.37 -9.96
CA CYS A 276 0.32 -10.25 -10.09
C CYS A 276 -0.15 -10.43 -11.53
N LEU A 277 0.04 -9.42 -12.38
CA LEU A 277 -0.22 -9.51 -13.83
C LEU A 277 0.92 -10.21 -14.58
N GLY A 278 2.02 -10.58 -13.93
CA GLY A 278 3.20 -11.09 -14.60
C GLY A 278 3.88 -10.03 -15.48
N LEU A 279 3.85 -8.76 -15.07
CA LEU A 279 4.67 -7.75 -15.74
C LEU A 279 6.12 -7.85 -15.25
N PRO A 280 7.09 -7.64 -16.13
CA PRO A 280 8.46 -7.35 -15.72
C PRO A 280 8.48 -6.10 -14.84
N VAL A 281 9.19 -6.14 -13.72
CA VAL A 281 9.19 -5.03 -12.77
C VAL A 281 10.61 -4.56 -12.44
N ILE A 282 10.76 -3.25 -12.27
CA ILE A 282 11.95 -2.62 -11.70
C ILE A 282 11.50 -1.78 -10.51
N SER A 283 12.21 -1.87 -9.39
CA SER A 283 11.94 -1.03 -8.22
C SER A 283 13.22 -0.54 -7.59
N THR A 284 13.17 0.63 -6.97
CA THR A 284 14.16 1.00 -5.97
C THR A 284 14.07 0.07 -4.76
N LYS A 285 15.21 -0.14 -4.05
CA LYS A 285 15.33 -0.98 -2.84
C LYS A 285 14.60 -0.36 -1.65
N VAL A 286 13.29 -0.16 -1.78
CA VAL A 286 12.42 0.26 -0.67
C VAL A 286 11.91 -0.97 0.09
N SER A 287 11.51 -0.78 1.34
CA SER A 287 11.18 -1.84 2.29
C SER A 287 10.31 -2.95 1.69
N GLY A 288 9.14 -2.61 1.15
CA GLY A 288 8.24 -3.61 0.57
C GLY A 288 8.76 -4.24 -0.72
N ALA A 289 9.52 -3.51 -1.53
CA ALA A 289 10.05 -4.05 -2.78
C ALA A 289 11.13 -5.12 -2.54
N THR A 290 11.98 -4.94 -1.53
CA THR A 290 13.01 -5.94 -1.17
C THR A 290 12.44 -7.23 -0.59
N ASP A 291 11.21 -7.22 -0.07
CA ASP A 291 10.51 -8.42 0.40
C ASP A 291 9.82 -9.18 -0.76
N LEU A 292 9.54 -8.49 -1.87
CA LEU A 292 8.80 -9.01 -3.02
C LEU A 292 9.72 -9.43 -4.17
N ILE A 293 10.79 -8.67 -4.42
CA ILE A 293 11.68 -8.86 -5.55
C ILE A 293 12.99 -9.51 -5.12
N GLU A 294 13.29 -10.64 -5.74
CA GLU A 294 14.61 -11.25 -5.80
C GLU A 294 15.29 -10.78 -7.09
N HIS A 295 16.33 -9.94 -6.93
CA HIS A 295 16.99 -9.26 -8.06
C HIS A 295 17.50 -10.27 -9.12
N GLY A 296 17.13 -10.05 -10.38
CA GLY A 296 17.49 -10.90 -11.53
C GLY A 296 16.61 -12.15 -11.69
N LYS A 297 15.73 -12.47 -10.73
CA LYS A 297 14.85 -13.64 -10.81
C LYS A 297 13.41 -13.27 -11.20
N ASN A 298 12.77 -12.40 -10.40
CA ASN A 298 11.38 -11.98 -10.62
C ASN A 298 11.23 -10.46 -10.79
N GLY A 299 12.33 -9.74 -11.00
CA GLY A 299 12.41 -8.30 -11.19
C GLY A 299 13.82 -7.78 -10.97
N LEU A 300 14.03 -6.48 -11.19
CA LEU A 300 15.30 -5.82 -10.92
C LEU A 300 15.16 -4.79 -9.80
N LEU A 301 16.20 -4.66 -8.98
CA LEU A 301 16.29 -3.70 -7.88
C LEU A 301 17.41 -2.70 -8.14
N THR A 302 17.14 -1.42 -7.88
CA THR A 302 18.14 -0.33 -7.92
C THR A 302 18.27 0.33 -6.55
N ASP A 303 19.40 0.96 -6.27
CA ASP A 303 19.54 1.74 -5.05
C ASP A 303 18.63 2.98 -5.11
N VAL A 304 18.13 3.39 -3.94
CA VAL A 304 17.25 4.55 -3.84
C VAL A 304 17.98 5.82 -4.30
N GLY A 305 17.36 6.56 -5.24
CA GLY A 305 17.91 7.79 -5.80
C GLY A 305 19.04 7.61 -6.82
N ASN A 306 19.38 6.36 -7.19
CA ASN A 306 20.41 6.09 -8.17
C ASN A 306 19.84 6.03 -9.60
N THR A 307 19.80 7.18 -10.26
CA THR A 307 19.29 7.32 -11.63
C THR A 307 20.09 6.47 -12.62
N GLN A 308 21.40 6.34 -12.46
CA GLN A 308 22.24 5.58 -13.36
C GLN A 308 21.91 4.07 -13.33
N GLN A 309 21.78 3.49 -12.14
CA GLN A 309 21.32 2.10 -12.01
C GLN A 309 19.91 1.90 -12.58
N MET A 310 19.02 2.88 -12.44
CA MET A 310 17.68 2.83 -13.03
C MET A 310 17.77 2.77 -14.56
N ILE A 311 18.61 3.58 -15.19
CA ILE A 311 18.86 3.56 -16.63
C ILE A 311 19.40 2.19 -17.07
N GLU A 312 20.39 1.66 -16.37
CA GLU A 312 21.00 0.35 -16.65
C GLU A 312 19.97 -0.79 -16.57
N CYS A 313 19.20 -0.84 -15.47
CA CYS A 313 18.15 -1.86 -15.28
C CYS A 313 17.04 -1.73 -16.34
N MET A 314 16.61 -0.51 -16.66
CA MET A 314 15.61 -0.31 -17.73
C MET A 314 16.17 -0.75 -19.08
N GLY A 315 17.38 -0.34 -19.44
CA GLY A 315 18.05 -0.75 -20.68
C GLY A 315 18.19 -2.28 -20.79
N GLN A 316 18.66 -2.93 -19.73
CA GLN A 316 18.78 -4.39 -19.66
C GLN A 316 17.43 -5.08 -19.84
N MET A 317 16.39 -4.65 -19.12
CA MET A 317 15.05 -5.25 -19.19
C MET A 317 14.42 -5.06 -20.58
N LEU A 318 14.69 -3.96 -21.28
CA LEU A 318 14.15 -3.70 -22.61
C LEU A 318 14.93 -4.44 -23.72
N ALA A 319 16.25 -4.58 -23.58
CA ALA A 319 17.09 -5.25 -24.57
C ALA A 319 17.01 -6.79 -24.50
N ASP A 320 16.96 -7.35 -23.28
CA ASP A 320 16.98 -8.81 -23.05
C ASP A 320 15.56 -9.36 -22.90
N ALA A 321 15.04 -9.93 -23.98
CA ALA A 321 13.72 -10.55 -24.01
C ALA A 321 13.62 -11.80 -23.13
N GLN A 322 14.72 -12.55 -22.93
CA GLN A 322 14.74 -13.75 -22.09
C GLN A 322 14.67 -13.39 -20.63
N LEU A 323 15.48 -12.41 -20.17
CA LEU A 323 15.41 -11.86 -18.81
C LEU A 323 14.01 -11.31 -18.54
N ARG A 324 13.47 -10.52 -19.47
CA ARG A 324 12.14 -9.94 -19.34
C ARG A 324 11.06 -11.00 -19.16
N SER A 325 11.08 -12.05 -19.99
CA SER A 325 10.11 -13.14 -19.92
C SER A 325 10.26 -13.97 -18.64
N SER A 326 11.49 -14.26 -18.23
CA SER A 326 11.78 -15.00 -16.99
C SER A 326 11.31 -14.23 -15.77
N CYS A 327 11.64 -12.94 -15.68
CA CYS A 327 11.19 -12.09 -14.57
C CYS A 327 9.67 -12.00 -14.50
N ALA A 328 9.01 -11.84 -15.65
CA ALA A 328 7.55 -11.79 -15.75
C ALA A 328 6.88 -13.08 -15.27
N HIS A 329 7.40 -14.24 -15.69
CA HIS A 329 6.89 -15.54 -15.27
C HIS A 329 7.04 -15.75 -13.76
N ASN A 330 8.23 -15.50 -13.24
CA ASN A 330 8.51 -15.70 -11.80
C ASN A 330 7.80 -14.68 -10.92
N ALA A 331 7.46 -13.50 -11.43
CA ALA A 331 6.67 -12.52 -10.68
C ALA A 331 5.28 -13.05 -10.30
N LEU A 332 4.69 -13.96 -11.09
CA LEU A 332 3.38 -14.55 -10.82
C LEU A 332 3.33 -15.39 -9.54
N GLU A 333 4.46 -15.87 -9.01
CA GLU A 333 4.52 -16.59 -7.73
C GLU A 333 3.96 -15.76 -6.56
N ILE A 334 3.93 -14.43 -6.72
CA ILE A 334 3.34 -13.53 -5.71
C ILE A 334 1.85 -13.78 -5.49
N ASN A 335 1.14 -14.26 -6.51
CA ASN A 335 -0.31 -14.51 -6.44
C ASN A 335 -0.67 -15.50 -5.33
N GLU A 336 0.12 -16.57 -5.15
CA GLU A 336 -0.11 -17.54 -4.07
C GLU A 336 0.19 -16.96 -2.68
N ARG A 337 1.20 -16.09 -2.60
CA ARG A 337 1.62 -15.48 -1.32
C ARG A 337 0.60 -14.47 -0.79
N LEU A 338 -0.08 -13.74 -1.68
CA LEU A 338 -0.92 -12.58 -1.35
C LEU A 338 -2.41 -12.82 -1.57
N GLN A 339 -2.83 -14.07 -1.80
CA GLN A 339 -4.25 -14.43 -1.90
C GLN A 339 -5.04 -13.94 -0.69
N VAL A 340 -6.22 -13.39 -0.94
CA VAL A 340 -7.10 -12.82 0.10
C VAL A 340 -7.34 -13.81 1.23
N ASP A 341 -7.68 -15.06 0.92
CA ASP A 341 -7.98 -16.08 1.94
C ASP A 341 -6.79 -16.38 2.85
N ARG A 342 -5.59 -16.43 2.30
CA ARG A 342 -4.35 -16.61 3.08
C ARG A 342 -4.09 -15.43 4.01
N ILE A 343 -4.18 -14.21 3.50
CA ILE A 343 -3.95 -12.99 4.27
C ILE A 343 -5.03 -12.82 5.35
N VAL A 344 -6.29 -13.06 5.01
CA VAL A 344 -7.41 -13.06 5.96
C VAL A 344 -7.17 -14.07 7.09
N GLY A 345 -6.70 -15.28 6.77
CA GLY A 345 -6.32 -16.28 7.77
C GLY A 345 -5.26 -15.78 8.75
N GLN A 346 -4.22 -15.10 8.26
CA GLN A 346 -3.18 -14.51 9.12
C GLN A 346 -3.75 -13.43 10.06
N TRP A 347 -4.66 -12.60 9.59
CA TRP A 347 -5.33 -11.61 10.42
C TRP A 347 -6.21 -12.26 11.49
N LEU A 348 -6.93 -13.33 11.15
CA LEU A 348 -7.76 -14.06 12.12
C LEU A 348 -6.93 -14.70 13.24
N GLU A 349 -5.71 -15.15 12.95
CA GLU A 349 -4.80 -15.63 14.00
C GLU A 349 -4.42 -14.54 15.00
N CYS A 350 -4.30 -13.27 14.56
CA CYS A 350 -4.09 -12.15 15.48
C CYS A 350 -5.24 -11.95 16.47
N PHE A 351 -6.47 -12.35 16.14
CA PHE A 351 -7.65 -12.23 17.03
C PHE A 351 -7.74 -13.31 18.10
N LYS A 352 -6.89 -14.34 18.01
CA LYS A 352 -6.83 -15.45 18.98
C LYS A 352 -5.87 -15.20 20.13
N LYS A 353 -4.94 -14.26 19.93
CA LYS A 353 -3.93 -13.87 20.92
C LYS A 353 -4.51 -12.92 21.96
#